data_f9f96d5ca5b499e1d32f866fbcb8e987
#
_entry.id   f9f96d5ca5b499e1d32f866fbcb8e987
#
_cell.length_a   1.000
_cell.length_b   1.000
_cell.length_c   1.000
_cell.angle_alpha   90.00
_cell.angle_beta   90.00
_cell.angle_gamma   90.00
#
_symmetry.space_group_name_H-M   'P 1'
#
loop_
_entity.id
_entity.type
_entity.pdbx_description
1 polymer ?
#
loop_
_entity_poly.entity_id
_entity_poly.type
_entity_poly.pdbx_seq_one_letter_code
_entity_poly.pdbx_strand_id
1 'polypeptide(L)'
;IHLKDVVITARKSHPITSASNGKIRIHVAQSYLADIGNAIDVLKHSPGVSVNNKGDISLATLGGTAIYVNGKKLMLQGDELTAYLRALPSSKIAHIETAPNPNASFEADGAGGIINIVLKTAAKSGIFLTASNGLSYWENLKQNTDLAFAYNTNKWQLGLSYNHSLGHYAMDYGCEKMQQGDKSQSSTVDTDKRNTFAAGIDFSWQPSSKSQWLLNSSVSMLAGPGLTQTTTYVYRGTSLLDGTLKASNDYKKQQQVRYNNSLSYRYQPTKEHSLSFTVDWTHFDGTAHCEQPNHYFSAANTLIRSDQFYSQPDKTIDIYALLADYKFHPNEQDEWLAGLKTSLIKSDNDFLFKKNGVTDPQRSNHFYYNEKNLEGYLQYAHVWKKVTLSAGMRMEYMHTHNQLNAYRQQTTEENRHSKLQLFPNLSATYTIDEKNKVALFYSRRQDKPRYEDLNPFEYLLDELS
;
A
#
# COMPACT_ATOMS: atom_id res chain seq x y z
N ILE A 1 -30.33 34.39 -41.02
CA ILE A 1 -29.80 33.81 -39.77
C ILE A 1 -28.78 32.78 -40.20
N HIS A 2 -27.47 33.11 -40.11
CA HIS A 2 -26.40 32.11 -40.30
C HIS A 2 -26.25 31.34 -39.00
N LEU A 3 -26.62 30.06 -39.01
CA LEU A 3 -26.29 29.12 -37.95
C LEU A 3 -24.78 28.82 -38.03
N LYS A 4 -24.06 29.02 -36.95
CA LYS A 4 -22.65 28.60 -36.82
C LYS A 4 -22.61 27.07 -36.89
N ASP A 5 -21.71 26.55 -37.73
CA ASP A 5 -21.46 25.11 -37.84
C ASP A 5 -21.16 24.51 -36.48
N VAL A 6 -21.95 23.53 -36.08
CA VAL A 6 -21.65 22.70 -34.87
C VAL A 6 -20.62 21.66 -35.28
N VAL A 7 -19.36 21.92 -34.97
CA VAL A 7 -18.31 20.92 -35.16
C VAL A 7 -18.44 19.88 -34.05
N ILE A 8 -19.00 18.73 -34.36
CA ILE A 8 -18.99 17.56 -33.49
C ILE A 8 -17.60 16.90 -33.65
N THR A 9 -16.67 17.20 -32.76
CA THR A 9 -15.41 16.46 -32.64
C THR A 9 -15.69 15.13 -31.94
N ALA A 10 -15.89 14.07 -32.71
CA ALA A 10 -15.83 12.71 -32.15
C ALA A 10 -14.41 12.46 -31.66
N ARG A 11 -14.20 12.30 -30.34
CA ARG A 11 -12.94 11.80 -29.82
C ARG A 11 -12.72 10.39 -30.38
N LYS A 12 -11.67 10.21 -31.17
CA LYS A 12 -11.23 8.88 -31.59
C LYS A 12 -11.01 8.05 -30.32
N SER A 13 -11.82 7.02 -30.13
CA SER A 13 -11.68 6.17 -28.93
C SER A 13 -10.33 5.46 -29.03
N HIS A 14 -9.36 5.92 -28.25
CA HIS A 14 -8.12 5.17 -28.06
C HIS A 14 -8.44 3.90 -27.30
N PRO A 15 -7.78 2.77 -27.57
CA PRO A 15 -7.95 1.57 -26.79
C PRO A 15 -7.62 1.89 -25.32
N ILE A 16 -8.48 1.42 -24.41
CA ILE A 16 -8.33 1.67 -22.95
C ILE A 16 -7.00 1.09 -22.47
N THR A 17 -6.50 0.05 -23.11
CA THR A 17 -5.26 -0.64 -22.75
C THR A 17 -4.28 -0.71 -23.90
N SER A 18 -3.01 -0.61 -23.59
CA SER A 18 -1.91 -0.92 -24.50
C SER A 18 -0.84 -1.75 -23.76
N ALA A 19 -0.18 -2.66 -24.48
CA ALA A 19 0.88 -3.47 -23.93
C ALA A 19 2.23 -3.07 -24.55
N SER A 20 3.25 -2.85 -23.72
CA SER A 20 4.60 -2.56 -24.15
C SER A 20 5.62 -3.06 -23.12
N ASN A 21 6.65 -3.76 -23.56
CA ASN A 21 7.78 -4.21 -22.72
C ASN A 21 7.36 -4.90 -21.41
N GLY A 22 6.36 -5.80 -21.49
CA GLY A 22 5.85 -6.53 -20.33
C GLY A 22 4.99 -5.73 -19.36
N LYS A 23 4.69 -4.49 -19.69
CA LYS A 23 3.75 -3.64 -18.95
C LYS A 23 2.44 -3.52 -19.70
N ILE A 24 1.35 -3.57 -18.98
CA ILE A 24 0.03 -3.19 -19.49
C ILE A 24 -0.22 -1.76 -19.02
N ARG A 25 -0.45 -0.86 -19.96
CA ARG A 25 -0.81 0.53 -19.67
C ARG A 25 -2.30 0.72 -19.88
N ILE A 26 -2.97 1.24 -18.86
CA ILE A 26 -4.40 1.56 -18.86
C ILE A 26 -4.53 3.07 -18.98
N HIS A 27 -5.04 3.55 -20.12
CA HIS A 27 -5.17 4.97 -20.43
C HIS A 27 -6.38 5.58 -19.72
N VAL A 28 -6.16 6.22 -18.56
CA VAL A 28 -7.21 6.83 -17.74
C VAL A 28 -7.64 8.18 -18.32
N ALA A 29 -6.69 9.07 -18.57
CA ALA A 29 -6.96 10.45 -18.97
C ALA A 29 -7.77 10.61 -20.27
N GLN A 30 -7.75 9.61 -21.13
CA GLN A 30 -8.39 9.61 -22.46
C GLN A 30 -9.60 8.67 -22.53
N SER A 31 -10.05 8.14 -21.41
CA SER A 31 -11.16 7.20 -21.32
C SER A 31 -12.21 7.66 -20.30
N TYR A 32 -13.34 6.95 -20.21
CA TYR A 32 -14.37 7.17 -19.19
C TYR A 32 -13.84 6.99 -17.75
N LEU A 33 -12.71 6.28 -17.60
CA LEU A 33 -12.09 6.04 -16.29
C LEU A 33 -11.64 7.33 -15.58
N ALA A 34 -11.48 8.43 -16.33
CA ALA A 34 -11.11 9.72 -15.73
C ALA A 34 -12.24 10.31 -14.85
N ASP A 35 -13.47 9.88 -15.05
CA ASP A 35 -14.65 10.47 -14.41
C ASP A 35 -15.37 9.50 -13.44
N ILE A 36 -14.80 8.31 -13.17
CA ILE A 36 -15.46 7.27 -12.34
C ILE A 36 -15.28 7.45 -10.83
N GLY A 37 -14.50 8.45 -10.38
CA GLY A 37 -14.31 8.74 -8.96
C GLY A 37 -12.84 8.83 -8.55
N ASN A 38 -12.26 7.76 -8.03
CA ASN A 38 -10.92 7.76 -7.42
C ASN A 38 -10.03 6.62 -7.96
N ALA A 39 -8.78 6.56 -7.48
CA ALA A 39 -7.82 5.55 -7.95
C ALA A 39 -8.25 4.11 -7.67
N ILE A 40 -8.93 3.83 -6.55
CA ILE A 40 -9.49 2.50 -6.25
C ILE A 40 -10.51 2.09 -7.32
N ASP A 41 -11.38 3.01 -7.71
CA ASP A 41 -12.41 2.73 -8.73
C ASP A 41 -11.76 2.48 -10.10
N VAL A 42 -10.70 3.22 -10.45
CA VAL A 42 -9.91 2.95 -11.65
C VAL A 42 -9.27 1.57 -11.59
N LEU A 43 -8.68 1.19 -10.44
CA LEU A 43 -8.03 -0.10 -10.26
C LEU A 43 -9.03 -1.26 -10.37
N LYS A 44 -10.24 -1.14 -9.82
CA LYS A 44 -11.32 -2.14 -9.98
C LYS A 44 -11.71 -2.39 -11.44
N HIS A 45 -11.58 -1.38 -12.30
CA HIS A 45 -11.86 -1.47 -13.73
C HIS A 45 -10.61 -1.76 -14.57
N SER A 46 -9.46 -1.99 -13.92
CA SER A 46 -8.19 -2.23 -14.60
C SER A 46 -7.98 -3.72 -14.89
N PRO A 47 -7.72 -4.12 -16.13
CA PRO A 47 -7.49 -5.52 -16.48
C PRO A 47 -6.36 -6.16 -15.67
N GLY A 48 -6.61 -7.35 -15.12
CA GLY A 48 -5.65 -8.11 -14.33
C GLY A 48 -5.44 -7.61 -12.90
N VAL A 49 -6.16 -6.56 -12.48
CA VAL A 49 -6.14 -6.06 -11.10
C VAL A 49 -7.38 -6.55 -10.36
N SER A 50 -7.21 -7.07 -9.17
CA SER A 50 -8.27 -7.44 -8.25
C SER A 50 -8.19 -6.54 -7.01
N VAL A 51 -9.33 -6.01 -6.59
CA VAL A 51 -9.47 -5.24 -5.35
C VAL A 51 -10.56 -5.90 -4.53
N ASN A 52 -10.20 -6.45 -3.37
CA ASN A 52 -11.16 -7.11 -2.50
C ASN A 52 -12.02 -6.09 -1.70
N ASN A 53 -12.97 -6.58 -0.92
CA ASN A 53 -13.86 -5.73 -0.12
C ASN A 53 -13.14 -4.97 1.01
N LYS A 54 -11.97 -5.46 1.46
CA LYS A 54 -11.11 -4.79 2.43
C LYS A 54 -10.22 -3.72 1.78
N GLY A 55 -10.18 -3.66 0.44
CA GLY A 55 -9.35 -2.72 -0.30
C GLY A 55 -7.94 -3.25 -0.61
N ASP A 56 -7.64 -4.52 -0.33
CA ASP A 56 -6.37 -5.11 -0.72
C ASP A 56 -6.32 -5.26 -2.24
N ILE A 57 -5.19 -4.90 -2.81
CA ILE A 57 -4.97 -4.85 -4.24
C ILE A 57 -3.99 -5.94 -4.63
N SER A 58 -4.36 -6.73 -5.64
CA SER A 58 -3.50 -7.76 -6.21
C SER A 58 -3.55 -7.75 -7.72
N LEU A 59 -2.43 -8.10 -8.35
CA LEU A 59 -2.40 -8.53 -9.75
C LEU A 59 -2.81 -10.01 -9.81
N ALA A 60 -3.20 -10.50 -10.98
CA ALA A 60 -3.68 -11.88 -11.21
C ALA A 60 -2.65 -12.99 -10.89
N THR A 61 -1.63 -12.69 -10.11
CA THR A 61 -0.55 -13.57 -9.68
C THR A 61 -0.61 -13.80 -8.16
N LEU A 62 -0.02 -14.90 -7.73
CA LEU A 62 0.16 -15.18 -6.31
C LEU A 62 1.27 -14.29 -5.74
N GLY A 63 1.00 -13.61 -4.62
CA GLY A 63 1.97 -12.78 -3.90
C GLY A 63 1.55 -11.31 -3.73
N GLY A 64 2.27 -10.58 -2.90
CA GLY A 64 2.05 -9.17 -2.63
C GLY A 64 2.29 -8.31 -3.87
N THR A 65 1.45 -7.31 -4.08
CA THR A 65 1.60 -6.34 -5.19
C THR A 65 2.07 -5.00 -4.63
N ALA A 66 3.21 -4.51 -5.12
CA ALA A 66 3.73 -3.21 -4.69
C ALA A 66 3.10 -2.07 -5.51
N ILE A 67 2.64 -1.05 -4.82
CA ILE A 67 1.99 0.12 -5.43
C ILE A 67 2.99 1.27 -5.53
N TYR A 68 3.04 1.87 -6.70
CA TYR A 68 3.90 3.01 -7.04
C TYR A 68 3.04 4.18 -7.53
N VAL A 69 3.50 5.39 -7.25
CA VAL A 69 2.98 6.63 -7.84
C VAL A 69 4.13 7.39 -8.49
N ASN A 70 4.00 7.69 -9.77
CA ASN A 70 5.05 8.31 -10.58
C ASN A 70 6.41 7.59 -10.50
N GLY A 71 6.39 6.24 -10.42
CA GLY A 71 7.59 5.41 -10.31
C GLY A 71 8.18 5.31 -8.90
N LYS A 72 7.57 5.93 -7.90
CA LYS A 72 7.97 5.88 -6.50
C LYS A 72 7.08 4.93 -5.71
N LYS A 73 7.67 3.99 -4.98
CA LYS A 73 6.92 3.04 -4.14
C LYS A 73 6.20 3.76 -3.00
N LEU A 74 4.92 3.44 -2.84
CA LEU A 74 4.17 3.82 -1.65
C LEU A 74 4.51 2.86 -0.52
N MET A 75 4.95 3.41 0.61
CA MET A 75 5.19 2.64 1.85
C MET A 75 3.92 2.49 2.68
N LEU A 76 2.75 2.54 2.03
CA LEU A 76 1.42 2.39 2.61
C LEU A 76 0.90 0.98 2.35
N GLN A 77 0.13 0.43 3.30
CA GLN A 77 -0.48 -0.90 3.16
C GLN A 77 -1.86 -0.92 3.81
N GLY A 78 -2.66 -1.96 3.49
CA GLY A 78 -3.97 -2.17 4.08
C GLY A 78 -4.90 -0.96 3.98
N ASP A 79 -5.52 -0.59 5.09
CA ASP A 79 -6.48 0.52 5.16
C ASP A 79 -5.88 1.89 4.80
N GLU A 80 -4.60 2.13 5.14
CA GLU A 80 -3.93 3.39 4.81
C GLU A 80 -3.72 3.55 3.31
N LEU A 81 -3.26 2.47 2.63
CA LEU A 81 -3.13 2.45 1.18
C LEU A 81 -4.49 2.69 0.52
N THR A 82 -5.52 2.03 1.02
CA THR A 82 -6.89 2.19 0.56
C THR A 82 -7.38 3.62 0.75
N ALA A 83 -7.13 4.23 1.91
CA ALA A 83 -7.49 5.62 2.18
C ALA A 83 -6.78 6.60 1.24
N TYR A 84 -5.46 6.42 1.05
CA TYR A 84 -4.68 7.22 0.11
C TYR A 84 -5.21 7.12 -1.33
N LEU A 85 -5.48 5.91 -1.81
CA LEU A 85 -5.97 5.69 -3.17
C LEU A 85 -7.42 6.18 -3.38
N ARG A 86 -8.25 6.15 -2.34
CA ARG A 86 -9.57 6.78 -2.36
C ARG A 86 -9.48 8.30 -2.40
N ALA A 87 -8.49 8.88 -1.71
CA ALA A 87 -8.23 10.32 -1.76
C ALA A 87 -7.63 10.80 -3.09
N LEU A 88 -7.14 9.90 -3.94
CA LEU A 88 -6.55 10.23 -5.23
C LEU A 88 -7.63 10.24 -6.33
N PRO A 89 -8.09 11.41 -6.82
CA PRO A 89 -9.13 11.49 -7.84
C PRO A 89 -8.68 10.86 -9.17
N SER A 90 -9.56 10.10 -9.82
CA SER A 90 -9.31 9.50 -11.14
C SER A 90 -8.96 10.55 -12.20
N SER A 91 -9.52 11.74 -12.07
CA SER A 91 -9.24 12.88 -12.95
C SER A 91 -7.77 13.34 -12.93
N LYS A 92 -7.01 13.07 -11.85
CA LYS A 92 -5.57 13.35 -11.77
C LYS A 92 -4.69 12.27 -12.40
N ILE A 93 -5.24 11.10 -12.72
CA ILE A 93 -4.47 9.97 -13.26
C ILE A 93 -4.31 10.12 -14.77
N ALA A 94 -3.08 10.04 -15.27
CA ALA A 94 -2.80 9.98 -16.70
C ALA A 94 -3.03 8.56 -17.22
N HIS A 95 -2.39 7.60 -16.61
CA HIS A 95 -2.51 6.17 -16.90
C HIS A 95 -2.05 5.33 -15.71
N ILE A 96 -2.41 4.06 -15.70
CA ILE A 96 -1.89 3.07 -14.77
C ILE A 96 -1.03 2.10 -15.57
N GLU A 97 0.12 1.74 -15.04
CA GLU A 97 0.99 0.69 -15.57
C GLU A 97 0.95 -0.51 -14.61
N THR A 98 0.58 -1.67 -15.10
CA THR A 98 0.69 -2.93 -14.38
C THR A 98 1.82 -3.76 -14.96
N ALA A 99 2.71 -4.25 -14.12
CA ALA A 99 3.82 -5.09 -14.52
C ALA A 99 3.95 -6.30 -13.57
N PRO A 100 3.51 -7.49 -13.99
CA PRO A 100 3.73 -8.71 -13.22
C PRO A 100 5.23 -9.02 -13.04
N ASN A 101 6.05 -8.67 -14.03
CA ASN A 101 7.50 -8.82 -14.01
C ASN A 101 8.18 -7.48 -14.28
N PRO A 102 8.26 -6.58 -13.28
CA PRO A 102 8.90 -5.29 -13.45
C PRO A 102 10.42 -5.42 -13.63
N ASN A 103 11.02 -4.44 -14.26
CA ASN A 103 12.47 -4.39 -14.50
C ASN A 103 13.25 -4.08 -13.20
N ALA A 104 14.59 -4.13 -13.25
CA ALA A 104 15.46 -3.97 -12.08
C ALA A 104 15.42 -2.58 -11.42
N SER A 105 14.85 -1.55 -12.08
CA SER A 105 14.70 -0.22 -11.48
C SER A 105 13.65 -0.17 -10.36
N PHE A 106 12.71 -1.13 -10.35
CA PHE A 106 11.75 -1.28 -9.26
C PHE A 106 12.35 -2.15 -8.15
N GLU A 107 11.94 -1.89 -6.91
CA GLU A 107 12.37 -2.71 -5.77
C GLU A 107 12.00 -4.18 -5.97
N ALA A 108 12.82 -5.10 -5.44
CA ALA A 108 12.59 -6.53 -5.55
C ALA A 108 11.39 -7.01 -4.70
N ASP A 109 10.86 -6.18 -3.81
CA ASP A 109 9.67 -6.42 -3.02
C ASP A 109 8.39 -6.37 -3.87
N GLY A 110 7.40 -7.21 -3.50
CA GLY A 110 6.16 -7.42 -4.25
C GLY A 110 6.31 -8.57 -5.25
N ALA A 111 6.27 -9.82 -4.78
CA ALA A 111 6.36 -11.02 -5.62
C ALA A 111 5.24 -11.11 -6.66
N GLY A 112 4.06 -10.54 -6.38
CA GLY A 112 2.93 -10.42 -7.32
C GLY A 112 3.09 -9.34 -8.39
N GLY A 113 4.23 -8.63 -8.45
CA GLY A 113 4.48 -7.55 -9.41
C GLY A 113 4.19 -6.16 -8.87
N ILE A 114 4.04 -5.20 -9.77
CA ILE A 114 3.81 -3.78 -9.41
C ILE A 114 2.63 -3.19 -10.15
N ILE A 115 2.03 -2.19 -9.52
CA ILE A 115 1.09 -1.25 -10.14
C ILE A 115 1.67 0.16 -9.97
N ASN A 116 1.90 0.86 -11.07
CA ASN A 116 2.41 2.23 -11.07
C ASN A 116 1.33 3.19 -11.57
N ILE A 117 0.86 4.06 -10.70
CA ILE A 117 -0.13 5.11 -11.01
C ILE A 117 0.65 6.32 -11.49
N VAL A 118 0.51 6.67 -12.75
CA VAL A 118 1.17 7.84 -13.33
C VAL A 118 0.18 8.99 -13.36
N LEU A 119 0.53 10.08 -12.68
CA LEU A 119 -0.30 11.27 -12.60
C LEU A 119 -0.11 12.16 -13.80
N LYS A 120 -1.14 12.93 -14.14
CA LYS A 120 -1.10 13.93 -15.21
C LYS A 120 -0.06 15.00 -14.85
N THR A 121 0.81 15.31 -15.78
CA THR A 121 1.58 16.55 -15.72
C THR A 121 0.63 17.67 -16.13
N ALA A 122 0.58 18.76 -15.38
CA ALA A 122 -0.34 19.84 -15.67
C ALA A 122 -0.06 20.43 -17.07
N ALA A 123 -0.99 20.20 -17.98
CA ALA A 123 -0.86 20.61 -19.37
C ALA A 123 -1.23 22.10 -19.62
N LYS A 124 -1.86 22.77 -18.65
CA LYS A 124 -2.35 24.16 -18.79
C LYS A 124 -2.04 24.97 -17.55
N SER A 125 -1.59 26.21 -17.76
CA SER A 125 -1.51 27.22 -16.69
C SER A 125 -2.92 27.61 -16.25
N GLY A 126 -3.09 27.86 -14.95
CA GLY A 126 -4.37 28.26 -14.37
C GLY A 126 -4.59 27.77 -12.96
N ILE A 127 -5.78 28.08 -12.46
CA ILE A 127 -6.28 27.65 -11.15
C ILE A 127 -7.34 26.58 -11.41
N PHE A 128 -7.25 25.50 -10.67
CA PHE A 128 -8.21 24.38 -10.70
C PHE A 128 -8.65 24.08 -9.27
N LEU A 129 -9.95 24.03 -9.06
CA LEU A 129 -10.57 23.64 -7.82
C LEU A 129 -11.54 22.49 -8.08
N THR A 130 -11.41 21.43 -7.32
CA THR A 130 -12.35 20.32 -7.33
C THR A 130 -12.84 20.12 -5.90
N ALA A 131 -14.15 20.02 -5.72
CA ALA A 131 -14.78 19.71 -4.46
C ALA A 131 -15.83 18.63 -4.71
N SER A 132 -15.83 17.59 -3.93
CA SER A 132 -16.86 16.57 -3.90
C SER A 132 -17.27 16.23 -2.48
N ASN A 133 -18.55 15.94 -2.29
CA ASN A 133 -19.07 15.41 -1.04
C ASN A 133 -20.05 14.29 -1.39
N GLY A 134 -19.79 13.12 -0.85
CA GLY A 134 -20.61 11.94 -1.03
C GLY A 134 -21.25 11.52 0.29
N LEU A 135 -22.54 11.27 0.28
CA LEU A 135 -23.29 10.64 1.36
C LEU A 135 -23.81 9.30 0.88
N SER A 136 -23.61 8.27 1.66
CA SER A 136 -24.19 6.95 1.42
C SER A 136 -24.76 6.37 2.70
N TYR A 137 -25.87 5.66 2.55
CA TYR A 137 -26.58 5.01 3.65
C TYR A 137 -26.86 3.56 3.26
N TRP A 138 -26.37 2.66 4.09
CA TRP A 138 -26.71 1.26 4.12
C TRP A 138 -26.49 0.79 5.56
N GLU A 139 -27.55 0.50 6.30
CA GLU A 139 -27.51 0.30 7.77
C GLU A 139 -26.92 1.50 8.53
N ASN A 140 -25.82 2.06 8.09
CA ASN A 140 -25.12 3.19 8.70
C ASN A 140 -24.78 4.28 7.67
N LEU A 141 -24.77 5.53 8.15
CA LEU A 141 -24.39 6.69 7.36
C LEU A 141 -22.87 6.74 7.15
N LYS A 142 -22.47 6.98 5.92
CA LYS A 142 -21.08 7.23 5.54
C LYS A 142 -21.00 8.54 4.77
N GLN A 143 -19.97 9.32 5.05
CA GLN A 143 -19.68 10.58 4.38
C GLN A 143 -18.25 10.60 3.87
N ASN A 144 -18.04 11.07 2.64
CA ASN A 144 -16.73 11.38 2.09
C ASN A 144 -16.71 12.82 1.58
N THR A 145 -15.65 13.53 1.90
CA THR A 145 -15.40 14.89 1.40
C THR A 145 -14.02 14.93 0.77
N ASP A 146 -13.94 15.37 -0.48
CA ASP A 146 -12.68 15.53 -1.21
C ASP A 146 -12.58 16.97 -1.69
N LEU A 147 -11.44 17.61 -1.40
CA LEU A 147 -11.08 18.93 -1.88
C LEU A 147 -9.72 18.85 -2.56
N ALA A 148 -9.59 19.40 -3.75
CA ALA A 148 -8.32 19.53 -4.42
C ALA A 148 -8.21 20.90 -5.06
N PHE A 149 -7.10 21.57 -4.77
CA PHE A 149 -6.72 22.84 -5.38
C PHE A 149 -5.42 22.63 -6.16
N ALA A 150 -5.32 23.20 -7.36
CA ALA A 150 -4.07 23.27 -8.10
C ALA A 150 -3.90 24.65 -8.73
N TYR A 151 -2.69 25.18 -8.60
CA TYR A 151 -2.25 26.38 -9.29
C TYR A 151 -1.03 26.06 -10.15
N ASN A 152 -1.16 26.21 -11.44
CA ASN A 152 -0.17 25.82 -12.42
C ASN A 152 0.30 27.03 -13.21
N THR A 153 1.62 27.15 -13.33
CA THR A 153 2.27 28.10 -14.23
C THR A 153 3.25 27.34 -15.14
N ASN A 154 3.91 28.04 -16.05
CA ASN A 154 4.92 27.43 -16.92
C ASN A 154 6.19 26.98 -16.16
N LYS A 155 6.44 27.52 -14.95
CA LYS A 155 7.66 27.24 -14.19
C LYS A 155 7.41 26.50 -12.89
N TRP A 156 6.23 26.61 -12.29
CA TRP A 156 5.93 25.96 -11.04
C TRP A 156 4.46 25.55 -10.95
N GLN A 157 4.20 24.55 -10.17
CA GLN A 157 2.90 23.97 -9.91
C GLN A 157 2.75 23.73 -8.42
N LEU A 158 1.61 24.10 -7.88
CA LEU A 158 1.23 23.83 -6.50
C LEU A 158 -0.07 23.03 -6.51
N GLY A 159 -0.07 21.89 -5.87
CA GLY A 159 -1.24 21.07 -5.62
C GLY A 159 -1.49 20.99 -4.12
N LEU A 160 -2.73 21.19 -3.70
CA LEU A 160 -3.19 20.92 -2.34
C LEU A 160 -4.32 19.89 -2.43
N SER A 161 -4.31 18.92 -1.54
CA SER A 161 -5.35 17.91 -1.45
C SER A 161 -5.81 17.72 -0.02
N TYR A 162 -7.09 17.49 0.15
CA TYR A 162 -7.73 17.17 1.41
C TYR A 162 -8.79 16.11 1.17
N ASN A 163 -8.78 15.07 1.98
CA ASN A 163 -9.81 14.05 2.03
C ASN A 163 -10.23 13.81 3.48
N HIS A 164 -11.50 13.63 3.69
CA HIS A 164 -12.05 13.25 4.98
C HIS A 164 -13.19 12.26 4.76
N SER A 165 -13.13 11.12 5.43
CA SER A 165 -14.18 10.10 5.40
C SER A 165 -14.60 9.73 6.81
N LEU A 166 -15.90 9.81 7.04
CA LEU A 166 -16.57 9.37 8.28
C LEU A 166 -17.50 8.22 7.94
N GLY A 167 -17.50 7.19 8.74
CA GLY A 167 -18.47 6.11 8.52
C GLY A 167 -18.43 5.00 9.54
N HIS A 168 -19.55 4.29 9.63
CA HIS A 168 -19.63 3.01 10.30
C HIS A 168 -19.52 1.91 9.26
N TYR A 169 -18.64 0.96 9.50
CA TYR A 169 -18.43 -0.22 8.67
C TYR A 169 -18.80 -1.44 9.48
N ALA A 170 -19.64 -2.30 8.93
CA ALA A 170 -20.01 -3.57 9.53
C ALA A 170 -19.62 -4.70 8.57
N MET A 171 -19.13 -5.79 9.13
CA MET A 171 -18.79 -7.00 8.38
C MET A 171 -19.13 -8.22 9.24
N ASP A 172 -19.91 -9.14 8.66
CA ASP A 172 -20.24 -10.42 9.27
C ASP A 172 -19.45 -11.52 8.56
N TYR A 173 -18.80 -12.36 9.34
CA TYR A 173 -18.09 -13.51 8.82
C TYR A 173 -18.09 -14.68 9.81
N GLY A 174 -17.78 -15.85 9.33
CA GLY A 174 -17.68 -17.05 10.16
C GLY A 174 -16.56 -17.96 9.72
N CYS A 175 -16.16 -18.84 10.62
CA CYS A 175 -15.15 -19.85 10.37
C CYS A 175 -15.58 -21.20 10.97
N GLU A 176 -15.28 -22.27 10.25
CA GLU A 176 -15.42 -23.64 10.77
C GLU A 176 -14.03 -24.27 10.77
N LYS A 177 -13.63 -24.84 11.90
CA LYS A 177 -12.31 -25.45 12.10
C LYS A 177 -12.49 -26.85 12.69
N MET A 178 -11.75 -27.82 12.14
CA MET A 178 -11.66 -29.17 12.66
C MET A 178 -10.27 -29.39 13.24
N GLN A 179 -10.19 -29.80 14.50
CA GLN A 179 -8.93 -30.07 15.18
C GLN A 179 -9.05 -31.34 16.04
N GLN A 180 -8.20 -32.32 15.78
CA GLN A 180 -8.16 -33.62 16.51
C GLN A 180 -9.50 -34.37 16.57
N GLY A 181 -10.38 -34.15 15.59
CA GLY A 181 -11.70 -34.76 15.52
C GLY A 181 -12.83 -33.91 16.13
N ASP A 182 -12.52 -32.83 16.84
CA ASP A 182 -13.48 -31.90 17.37
C ASP A 182 -13.71 -30.73 16.42
N LYS A 183 -14.93 -30.20 16.39
CA LYS A 183 -15.36 -29.09 15.54
C LYS A 183 -15.51 -27.82 16.37
N SER A 184 -15.02 -26.70 15.85
CA SER A 184 -15.41 -25.36 16.31
C SER A 184 -16.04 -24.57 15.18
N GLN A 185 -17.09 -23.82 15.49
CA GLN A 185 -17.78 -22.95 14.54
C GLN A 185 -17.95 -21.56 15.15
N SER A 186 -17.33 -20.56 14.53
CA SER A 186 -17.41 -19.16 14.97
C SER A 186 -18.27 -18.34 14.03
N SER A 187 -18.99 -17.38 14.62
CA SER A 187 -19.70 -16.30 13.95
C SER A 187 -19.23 -14.99 14.55
N THR A 188 -18.78 -14.07 13.71
CA THR A 188 -18.18 -12.79 14.10
C THR A 188 -18.91 -11.64 13.42
N VAL A 189 -19.28 -10.65 14.22
CA VAL A 189 -19.77 -9.35 13.79
C VAL A 189 -18.72 -8.32 14.12
N ASP A 190 -18.21 -7.63 13.13
CA ASP A 190 -17.18 -6.60 13.25
C ASP A 190 -17.79 -5.24 12.87
N THR A 191 -17.70 -4.27 13.76
CA THR A 191 -18.26 -2.92 13.57
C THR A 191 -17.22 -1.88 13.92
N ASP A 192 -16.79 -1.13 12.92
CA ASP A 192 -15.81 -0.04 13.06
C ASP A 192 -16.44 1.31 12.80
N LYS A 193 -16.19 2.26 13.68
CA LYS A 193 -16.42 3.69 13.41
C LYS A 193 -15.10 4.28 12.89
N ARG A 194 -15.01 4.44 11.58
CA ARG A 194 -13.78 4.94 10.96
C ARG A 194 -13.88 6.42 10.64
N ASN A 195 -12.89 7.15 11.11
CA ASN A 195 -12.60 8.52 10.73
C ASN A 195 -11.24 8.52 10.04
N THR A 196 -11.24 8.74 8.73
CA THR A 196 -10.01 8.86 7.96
C THR A 196 -9.83 10.30 7.50
N PHE A 197 -8.62 10.78 7.64
CA PHE A 197 -8.20 12.11 7.20
C PHE A 197 -6.94 11.96 6.37
N ALA A 198 -6.85 12.68 5.26
CA ALA A 198 -5.62 12.82 4.50
C ALA A 198 -5.49 14.24 3.96
N ALA A 199 -4.30 14.82 4.08
CA ALA A 199 -3.96 16.08 3.46
C ALA A 199 -2.60 15.98 2.77
N GLY A 200 -2.43 16.70 1.66
CA GLY A 200 -1.17 16.67 0.91
C GLY A 200 -0.86 17.97 0.22
N ILE A 201 0.43 18.20 0.03
CA ILE A 201 1.03 19.30 -0.72
C ILE A 201 1.95 18.68 -1.77
N ASP A 202 1.71 19.03 -3.03
CA ASP A 202 2.57 18.70 -4.15
C ASP A 202 3.11 20.00 -4.75
N PHE A 203 4.41 20.17 -4.74
CA PHE A 203 5.04 21.35 -5.33
C PHE A 203 6.08 20.93 -6.36
N SER A 204 5.99 21.49 -7.56
CA SER A 204 6.96 21.31 -8.63
C SER A 204 7.48 22.66 -9.08
N TRP A 205 8.80 22.79 -9.15
CA TRP A 205 9.47 23.97 -9.67
C TRP A 205 10.46 23.60 -10.75
N GLN A 206 10.28 24.19 -11.93
CA GLN A 206 11.11 23.97 -13.11
C GLN A 206 11.82 25.30 -13.47
N PRO A 207 12.97 25.61 -12.81
CA PRO A 207 13.69 26.86 -13.08
C PRO A 207 14.24 26.93 -14.51
N SER A 208 14.51 25.79 -15.13
CA SER A 208 14.97 25.67 -16.52
C SER A 208 14.38 24.44 -17.21
N SER A 209 14.52 24.33 -18.52
CA SER A 209 14.12 23.13 -19.26
C SER A 209 14.92 21.86 -18.88
N LYS A 210 16.03 22.04 -18.15
CA LYS A 210 16.95 20.96 -17.77
C LYS A 210 16.83 20.54 -16.31
N SER A 211 16.19 21.33 -15.47
CA SER A 211 16.15 21.07 -14.02
C SER A 211 14.74 21.20 -13.46
N GLN A 212 14.39 20.30 -12.56
CA GLN A 212 13.09 20.26 -11.88
C GLN A 212 13.28 19.84 -10.43
N TRP A 213 12.61 20.56 -9.54
CA TRP A 213 12.45 20.22 -8.14
C TRP A 213 11.02 19.72 -7.91
N LEU A 214 10.87 18.68 -7.12
CA LEU A 214 9.59 18.08 -6.75
C LEU A 214 9.56 17.91 -5.24
N LEU A 215 8.57 18.49 -4.57
CA LEU A 215 8.28 18.27 -3.16
C LEU A 215 6.90 17.64 -3.06
N ASN A 216 6.84 16.51 -2.36
CA ASN A 216 5.59 15.87 -1.97
C ASN A 216 5.58 15.74 -0.45
N SER A 217 4.56 16.26 0.20
CA SER A 217 4.38 16.14 1.64
C SER A 217 2.92 15.76 1.90
N SER A 218 2.70 14.73 2.70
CA SER A 218 1.36 14.30 3.07
C SER A 218 1.28 13.81 4.50
N VAL A 219 0.11 13.99 5.08
CA VAL A 219 -0.28 13.38 6.34
C VAL A 219 -1.55 12.58 6.12
N SER A 220 -1.61 11.39 6.69
CA SER A 220 -2.82 10.57 6.76
C SER A 220 -3.08 10.14 8.21
N MET A 221 -4.35 10.06 8.57
CA MET A 221 -4.79 9.59 9.88
C MET A 221 -5.96 8.64 9.70
N LEU A 222 -5.92 7.52 10.41
CA LEU A 222 -7.04 6.62 10.62
C LEU A 222 -7.32 6.59 12.12
N ALA A 223 -8.55 6.89 12.53
CA ALA A 223 -8.94 6.86 13.93
C ALA A 223 -10.39 6.39 14.08
N GLY A 224 -10.72 5.92 15.27
CA GLY A 224 -12.11 5.56 15.65
C GLY A 224 -12.15 4.31 16.52
N PRO A 225 -13.22 4.14 17.32
CA PRO A 225 -13.46 2.92 18.07
C PRO A 225 -13.91 1.80 17.12
N GLY A 226 -13.58 0.57 17.50
CA GLY A 226 -14.04 -0.65 16.83
C GLY A 226 -14.59 -1.64 17.84
N LEU A 227 -15.54 -2.48 17.43
CA LEU A 227 -16.11 -3.56 18.25
C LEU A 227 -16.26 -4.81 17.39
N THR A 228 -15.49 -5.84 17.71
CA THR A 228 -15.62 -7.17 17.11
C THR A 228 -16.24 -8.10 18.14
N GLN A 229 -17.36 -8.74 17.80
CA GLN A 229 -18.05 -9.70 18.66
C GLN A 229 -18.03 -11.07 18.01
N THR A 230 -17.46 -12.05 18.71
CA THR A 230 -17.34 -13.43 18.22
C THR A 230 -18.05 -14.38 19.14
N THR A 231 -18.91 -15.24 18.58
CA THR A 231 -19.48 -16.38 19.28
C THR A 231 -18.94 -17.66 18.65
N THR A 232 -18.23 -18.46 19.44
CA THR A 232 -17.63 -19.73 19.00
C THR A 232 -18.33 -20.89 19.72
N TYR A 233 -18.94 -21.77 18.95
CA TYR A 233 -19.51 -23.03 19.41
C TYR A 233 -18.47 -24.13 19.30
N VAL A 234 -18.21 -24.84 20.39
CA VAL A 234 -17.26 -25.95 20.47
C VAL A 234 -18.04 -27.25 20.57
N TYR A 235 -17.73 -28.19 19.69
CA TYR A 235 -18.40 -29.48 19.62
C TYR A 235 -17.40 -30.59 19.88
N ARG A 236 -17.77 -31.58 20.70
CA ARG A 236 -17.06 -32.84 20.80
C ARG A 236 -17.45 -33.71 19.60
N GLY A 237 -16.44 -34.07 18.80
CA GLY A 237 -16.70 -34.60 17.47
C GLY A 237 -17.33 -33.53 16.55
N THR A 238 -18.26 -33.92 15.70
CA THR A 238 -18.87 -33.03 14.70
C THR A 238 -20.23 -32.46 15.10
N SER A 239 -20.88 -32.98 16.17
CA SER A 239 -22.29 -32.69 16.44
C SER A 239 -22.67 -32.47 17.91
N LEU A 240 -21.89 -32.97 18.87
CA LEU A 240 -22.22 -32.82 20.28
C LEU A 240 -21.70 -31.49 20.82
N LEU A 241 -22.57 -30.51 21.05
CA LEU A 241 -22.19 -29.22 21.66
C LEU A 241 -21.58 -29.46 23.03
N ASP A 242 -20.34 -29.01 23.24
CA ASP A 242 -19.59 -29.10 24.50
C ASP A 242 -19.60 -27.77 25.26
N GLY A 243 -19.56 -26.65 24.54
CA GLY A 243 -19.62 -25.33 25.13
C GLY A 243 -19.68 -24.19 24.11
N THR A 244 -19.79 -22.97 24.63
CA THR A 244 -19.81 -21.74 23.82
C THR A 244 -18.87 -20.72 24.43
N LEU A 245 -18.03 -20.11 23.60
CA LEU A 245 -17.24 -18.93 23.95
C LEU A 245 -17.87 -17.69 23.31
N LYS A 246 -18.15 -16.69 24.12
CA LYS A 246 -18.51 -15.34 23.64
C LYS A 246 -17.36 -14.39 23.99
N ALA A 247 -16.71 -13.89 22.97
CA ALA A 247 -15.60 -12.94 23.06
C ALA A 247 -15.97 -11.63 22.37
N SER A 248 -15.46 -10.53 22.86
CA SER A 248 -15.51 -9.26 22.13
C SER A 248 -14.18 -8.55 22.21
N ASN A 249 -13.77 -7.90 21.12
CA ASN A 249 -12.64 -6.99 21.07
C ASN A 249 -13.20 -5.58 20.96
N ASP A 250 -13.11 -4.83 22.04
CA ASP A 250 -13.62 -3.47 22.15
C ASP A 250 -12.43 -2.48 22.08
N TYR A 251 -12.17 -1.94 20.89
CA TYR A 251 -11.14 -0.96 20.64
C TYR A 251 -11.62 0.43 21.06
N LYS A 252 -11.37 0.79 22.32
CA LYS A 252 -11.74 2.10 22.90
C LYS A 252 -11.00 3.25 22.26
N LYS A 253 -9.73 3.04 21.91
CA LYS A 253 -8.87 4.00 21.24
C LYS A 253 -8.09 3.27 20.17
N GLN A 254 -8.27 3.70 18.94
CA GLN A 254 -7.47 3.24 17.81
C GLN A 254 -7.13 4.47 16.97
N GLN A 255 -5.84 4.69 16.76
CA GLN A 255 -5.35 5.82 15.98
C GLN A 255 -4.05 5.44 15.30
N GLN A 256 -3.94 5.79 14.04
CA GLN A 256 -2.73 5.66 13.24
C GLN A 256 -2.51 6.98 12.50
N VAL A 257 -1.32 7.53 12.58
CA VAL A 257 -0.92 8.75 11.88
C VAL A 257 0.34 8.47 11.09
N ARG A 258 0.36 8.90 9.83
CA ARG A 258 1.53 8.76 8.97
C ARG A 258 1.85 10.08 8.28
N TYR A 259 3.10 10.45 8.32
CA TYR A 259 3.69 11.56 7.59
C TYR A 259 4.60 11.00 6.50
N ASN A 260 4.42 11.45 5.26
CA ASN A 260 5.30 11.11 4.14
C ASN A 260 5.84 12.40 3.53
N ASN A 261 7.14 12.49 3.41
CA ASN A 261 7.82 13.64 2.83
C ASN A 261 8.85 13.18 1.82
N SER A 262 8.89 13.83 0.68
CA SER A 262 9.80 13.52 -0.40
C SER A 262 10.25 14.78 -1.12
N LEU A 263 11.54 14.96 -1.22
CA LEU A 263 12.16 16.00 -2.03
C LEU A 263 12.99 15.33 -3.14
N SER A 264 12.65 15.63 -4.39
CA SER A 264 13.38 15.12 -5.55
C SER A 264 13.93 16.25 -6.40
N TYR A 265 15.14 16.07 -6.90
CA TYR A 265 15.75 16.92 -7.91
C TYR A 265 16.04 16.10 -9.16
N ARG A 266 15.52 16.56 -10.30
CA ARG A 266 15.79 15.96 -11.61
C ARG A 266 16.63 16.92 -12.46
N TYR A 267 17.69 16.39 -13.06
CA TYR A 267 18.55 17.12 -13.98
C TYR A 267 18.65 16.36 -15.30
N GLN A 268 18.25 17.01 -16.38
CA GLN A 268 18.27 16.47 -17.74
C GLN A 268 19.09 17.40 -18.64
N PRO A 269 20.45 17.25 -18.65
CA PRO A 269 21.33 18.12 -19.43
C PRO A 269 21.05 18.04 -20.93
N THR A 270 20.74 16.85 -21.44
CA THR A 270 20.36 16.58 -22.85
C THR A 270 19.16 15.65 -22.87
N LYS A 271 18.63 15.33 -24.05
CA LYS A 271 17.52 14.38 -24.20
C LYS A 271 17.92 12.95 -23.86
N GLU A 272 19.21 12.65 -24.02
CA GLU A 272 19.79 11.32 -23.81
C GLU A 272 20.06 11.03 -22.33
N HIS A 273 20.33 12.05 -21.51
CA HIS A 273 20.79 11.91 -20.14
C HIS A 273 19.76 12.47 -19.15
N SER A 274 19.39 11.69 -18.15
CA SER A 274 18.57 12.14 -17.02
C SER A 274 19.14 11.60 -15.71
N LEU A 275 19.34 12.49 -14.73
CA LEU A 275 19.73 12.17 -13.37
C LEU A 275 18.60 12.58 -12.43
N SER A 276 18.35 11.79 -11.42
CA SER A 276 17.43 12.18 -10.33
C SER A 276 18.02 11.80 -8.97
N PHE A 277 17.81 12.69 -8.01
CA PHE A 277 18.17 12.49 -6.61
C PHE A 277 16.91 12.68 -5.77
N THR A 278 16.67 11.77 -4.84
CA THR A 278 15.47 11.82 -3.98
C THR A 278 15.87 11.57 -2.54
N VAL A 279 15.30 12.37 -1.65
CA VAL A 279 15.37 12.20 -0.19
C VAL A 279 13.94 11.95 0.29
N ASP A 280 13.75 10.85 1.00
CA ASP A 280 12.48 10.45 1.56
C ASP A 280 12.56 10.34 3.08
N TRP A 281 11.49 10.80 3.75
CA TRP A 281 11.24 10.55 5.15
C TRP A 281 9.78 10.19 5.36
N THR A 282 9.56 9.05 6.03
CA THR A 282 8.23 8.61 6.47
C THR A 282 8.27 8.39 7.97
N HIS A 283 7.27 8.90 8.66
CA HIS A 283 7.05 8.67 10.09
C HIS A 283 5.65 8.09 10.28
N PHE A 284 5.56 7.03 11.07
CA PHE A 284 4.31 6.37 11.45
C PHE A 284 4.23 6.30 12.96
N ASP A 285 3.08 6.68 13.51
CA ASP A 285 2.71 6.51 14.91
C ASP A 285 1.35 5.82 14.97
N GLY A 286 1.27 4.73 15.73
CA GLY A 286 0.07 3.90 15.84
C GLY A 286 -0.15 3.42 17.25
N THR A 287 -1.38 3.54 17.74
CA THR A 287 -1.83 3.01 19.03
C THR A 287 -3.21 2.36 18.90
N ALA A 288 -3.44 1.31 19.68
CA ALA A 288 -4.75 0.67 19.80
C ALA A 288 -4.94 0.15 21.23
N HIS A 289 -5.99 0.58 21.90
CA HIS A 289 -6.34 0.08 23.22
C HIS A 289 -7.56 -0.84 23.07
N CYS A 290 -7.38 -2.12 23.33
CA CYS A 290 -8.42 -3.14 23.20
C CYS A 290 -8.74 -3.77 24.54
N GLU A 291 -10.02 -3.73 24.93
CA GLU A 291 -10.56 -4.54 26.01
C GLU A 291 -11.23 -5.78 25.43
N GLN A 292 -10.89 -6.95 25.95
CA GLN A 292 -11.39 -8.23 25.43
C GLN A 292 -11.98 -9.09 26.53
N PRO A 293 -13.28 -8.91 26.91
CA PRO A 293 -14.00 -9.84 27.76
C PRO A 293 -14.30 -11.14 27.02
N ASN A 294 -14.00 -12.28 27.67
CA ASN A 294 -14.27 -13.62 27.18
C ASN A 294 -15.13 -14.36 28.21
N HIS A 295 -16.31 -14.83 27.78
CA HIS A 295 -17.26 -15.57 28.62
C HIS A 295 -17.44 -16.98 28.09
N TYR A 296 -17.16 -17.97 28.93
CA TYR A 296 -17.25 -19.39 28.62
C TYR A 296 -18.51 -19.99 29.22
N PHE A 297 -19.32 -20.63 28.39
CA PHE A 297 -20.58 -21.25 28.77
C PHE A 297 -20.52 -22.77 28.54
N SER A 298 -21.16 -23.54 29.40
CA SER A 298 -21.41 -24.97 29.19
C SER A 298 -22.39 -25.20 28.04
N ALA A 299 -22.56 -26.46 27.63
CA ALA A 299 -23.59 -26.87 26.68
C ALA A 299 -25.01 -26.48 27.14
N ALA A 300 -25.24 -26.40 28.45
CA ALA A 300 -26.51 -25.97 29.08
C ALA A 300 -26.63 -24.44 29.18
N ASN A 301 -25.75 -23.67 28.54
CA ASN A 301 -25.68 -22.21 28.56
C ASN A 301 -25.50 -21.61 29.97
N THR A 302 -24.82 -22.33 30.87
CA THR A 302 -24.41 -21.81 32.18
C THR A 302 -23.03 -21.23 32.12
N LEU A 303 -22.81 -20.02 32.65
CA LEU A 303 -21.50 -19.38 32.71
C LEU A 303 -20.55 -20.20 33.58
N ILE A 304 -19.42 -20.63 32.99
CA ILE A 304 -18.38 -21.43 33.66
C ILE A 304 -17.23 -20.54 34.14
N ARG A 305 -16.78 -19.63 33.25
CA ARG A 305 -15.60 -18.78 33.43
C ARG A 305 -15.78 -17.45 32.71
N SER A 306 -15.21 -16.41 33.27
CA SER A 306 -15.07 -15.11 32.60
C SER A 306 -13.64 -14.60 32.78
N ASP A 307 -12.99 -14.27 31.67
CA ASP A 307 -11.67 -13.66 31.66
C ASP A 307 -11.76 -12.29 30.98
N GLN A 308 -11.00 -11.34 31.51
CA GLN A 308 -10.85 -10.00 30.93
C GLN A 308 -9.42 -9.84 30.43
N PHE A 309 -9.25 -9.70 29.13
CA PHE A 309 -7.97 -9.35 28.53
C PHE A 309 -7.92 -7.86 28.17
N TYR A 310 -6.72 -7.32 28.15
CA TYR A 310 -6.43 -5.98 27.70
C TYR A 310 -5.14 -6.00 26.89
N SER A 311 -5.13 -5.34 25.73
CA SER A 311 -3.95 -5.17 24.91
C SER A 311 -3.78 -3.72 24.48
N GLN A 312 -2.52 -3.26 24.46
CA GLN A 312 -2.12 -1.93 24.03
C GLN A 312 -0.84 -2.05 23.22
N PRO A 313 -0.91 -2.19 21.90
CA PRO A 313 0.21 -2.01 21.00
C PRO A 313 0.43 -0.53 20.72
N ASP A 314 1.59 -0.01 21.07
CA ASP A 314 2.05 1.32 20.69
C ASP A 314 3.25 1.15 19.74
N LYS A 315 3.22 1.79 18.56
CA LYS A 315 4.23 1.59 17.51
C LYS A 315 4.67 2.93 16.94
N THR A 316 5.98 3.08 16.78
CA THR A 316 6.57 4.21 16.06
C THR A 316 7.53 3.68 15.00
N ILE A 317 7.42 4.14 13.76
CA ILE A 317 8.29 3.72 12.67
C ILE A 317 8.81 4.95 11.93
N ASP A 318 10.14 5.05 11.81
CA ASP A 318 10.81 6.06 11.01
C ASP A 318 11.56 5.41 9.85
N ILE A 319 11.34 5.91 8.63
CA ILE A 319 12.01 5.46 7.42
C ILE A 319 12.69 6.66 6.75
N TYR A 320 13.99 6.59 6.57
CA TYR A 320 14.80 7.54 5.82
C TYR A 320 15.37 6.85 4.59
N ALA A 321 15.28 7.46 3.42
CA ALA A 321 15.87 6.92 2.21
C ALA A 321 16.52 8.01 1.35
N LEU A 322 17.63 7.62 0.70
CA LEU A 322 18.30 8.41 -0.32
C LEU A 322 18.38 7.57 -1.60
N LEU A 323 17.96 8.15 -2.72
CA LEU A 323 17.93 7.50 -4.01
C LEU A 323 18.67 8.37 -5.03
N ALA A 324 19.43 7.72 -5.91
CA ALA A 324 20.05 8.34 -7.06
C ALA A 324 19.83 7.44 -8.28
N ASP A 325 19.20 7.97 -9.33
CA ASP A 325 18.91 7.24 -10.56
C ASP A 325 19.52 7.95 -11.75
N TYR A 326 20.04 7.19 -12.68
CA TYR A 326 20.58 7.65 -13.94
C TYR A 326 19.96 6.88 -15.09
N LYS A 327 19.48 7.64 -16.07
CA LYS A 327 18.89 7.12 -17.30
C LYS A 327 19.67 7.66 -18.49
N PHE A 328 20.07 6.76 -19.40
CA PHE A 328 20.82 7.07 -20.58
C PHE A 328 20.23 6.39 -21.82
N HIS A 329 19.87 7.20 -22.81
CA HIS A 329 19.38 6.78 -24.13
C HIS A 329 20.34 7.30 -25.20
N PRO A 330 21.41 6.57 -25.55
CA PRO A 330 22.36 7.00 -26.59
C PRO A 330 21.68 7.14 -27.97
N ASN A 331 20.61 6.42 -28.19
CA ASN A 331 19.79 6.43 -29.41
C ASN A 331 18.38 5.91 -29.10
N GLU A 332 17.52 5.82 -30.12
CA GLU A 332 16.13 5.34 -29.96
C GLU A 332 16.02 3.83 -29.65
N GLN A 333 17.10 3.08 -29.83
CA GLN A 333 17.13 1.62 -29.67
C GLN A 333 17.65 1.19 -28.32
N ASP A 334 18.53 1.98 -27.70
CA ASP A 334 19.26 1.63 -26.49
C ASP A 334 18.76 2.42 -25.28
N GLU A 335 18.48 1.71 -24.19
CA GLU A 335 18.17 2.29 -22.89
C GLU A 335 19.05 1.67 -21.80
N TRP A 336 19.72 2.51 -21.04
CA TRP A 336 20.44 2.15 -19.83
C TRP A 336 19.79 2.82 -18.61
N LEU A 337 19.53 2.04 -17.57
CA LEU A 337 19.07 2.53 -16.29
C LEU A 337 20.04 2.02 -15.22
N ALA A 338 20.50 2.91 -14.36
CA ALA A 338 21.31 2.56 -13.20
C ALA A 338 20.85 3.36 -11.99
N GLY A 339 20.93 2.80 -10.80
CA GLY A 339 20.57 3.53 -9.60
C GLY A 339 21.16 2.92 -8.35
N LEU A 340 21.21 3.77 -7.32
CA LEU A 340 21.62 3.44 -5.97
C LEU A 340 20.54 3.92 -4.99
N LYS A 341 20.29 3.11 -3.96
CA LYS A 341 19.39 3.46 -2.87
C LYS A 341 20.04 3.04 -1.55
N THR A 342 19.94 3.90 -0.56
CA THR A 342 20.20 3.51 0.83
C THR A 342 19.01 3.89 1.69
N SER A 343 18.66 3.05 2.66
CA SER A 343 17.60 3.34 3.61
C SER A 343 17.95 2.91 5.02
N LEU A 344 17.40 3.66 5.98
CA LEU A 344 17.47 3.37 7.40
C LEU A 344 16.03 3.31 7.91
N ILE A 345 15.65 2.16 8.45
CA ILE A 345 14.36 1.91 9.07
C ILE A 345 14.58 1.71 10.56
N LYS A 346 13.80 2.40 11.38
CA LYS A 346 13.75 2.24 12.83
C LYS A 346 12.30 1.98 13.21
N SER A 347 12.06 0.91 13.94
CA SER A 347 10.74 0.60 14.50
C SER A 347 10.88 0.35 16.00
N ASP A 348 10.01 1.01 16.75
CA ASP A 348 9.89 0.91 18.19
C ASP A 348 8.46 0.48 18.50
N ASN A 349 8.31 -0.68 19.15
CA ASN A 349 7.01 -1.26 19.46
C ASN A 349 6.96 -1.61 20.94
N ASP A 350 6.04 -0.98 21.67
CA ASP A 350 5.72 -1.32 23.06
C ASP A 350 4.38 -2.05 23.08
N PHE A 351 4.37 -3.28 23.60
CA PHE A 351 3.17 -4.10 23.68
C PHE A 351 2.88 -4.49 25.12
N LEU A 352 1.82 -3.92 25.67
CA LEU A 352 1.31 -4.24 27.00
C LEU A 352 0.10 -5.18 26.88
N PHE A 353 0.19 -6.35 27.55
CA PHE A 353 -0.89 -7.30 27.66
C PHE A 353 -1.24 -7.57 29.11
N LYS A 354 -2.56 -7.59 29.46
CA LYS A 354 -3.04 -7.91 30.81
C LYS A 354 -4.12 -8.96 30.75
N LYS A 355 -4.15 -9.84 31.75
CA LYS A 355 -5.24 -10.78 32.01
C LYS A 355 -5.83 -10.48 33.38
N ASN A 356 -7.12 -10.25 33.46
CA ASN A 356 -7.85 -9.93 34.72
C ASN A 356 -7.18 -8.78 35.52
N GLY A 357 -6.74 -7.73 34.78
CA GLY A 357 -6.08 -6.55 35.37
C GLY A 357 -4.58 -6.73 35.71
N VAL A 358 -4.05 -7.96 35.66
CA VAL A 358 -2.65 -8.26 35.94
C VAL A 358 -1.85 -8.32 34.63
N THR A 359 -0.71 -7.59 34.60
CA THR A 359 0.19 -7.64 33.44
C THR A 359 0.74 -9.04 33.25
N ASP A 360 0.61 -9.59 32.04
CA ASP A 360 1.23 -10.85 31.63
C ASP A 360 2.65 -10.59 31.14
N PRO A 361 3.68 -10.99 31.88
CA PRO A 361 5.08 -10.73 31.52
C PRO A 361 5.59 -11.57 30.35
N GLN A 362 4.89 -12.65 29.99
CA GLN A 362 5.27 -13.49 28.85
C GLN A 362 4.74 -12.93 27.52
N ARG A 363 3.62 -12.19 27.59
CA ARG A 363 2.98 -11.60 26.42
C ARG A 363 3.26 -10.10 26.26
N SER A 364 3.78 -9.43 27.29
CA SER A 364 4.18 -8.02 27.22
C SER A 364 5.65 -7.90 26.86
N ASN A 365 5.97 -7.05 25.89
CA ASN A 365 7.34 -6.86 25.45
C ASN A 365 7.57 -5.45 24.89
N HIS A 366 8.85 -5.10 24.76
CA HIS A 366 9.32 -3.94 24.02
C HIS A 366 10.28 -4.41 22.92
N PHE A 367 9.94 -4.14 21.68
CA PHE A 367 10.64 -4.62 20.51
C PHE A 367 11.21 -3.48 19.68
N TYR A 368 12.53 -3.43 19.56
CA TYR A 368 13.26 -2.54 18.68
C TYR A 368 13.71 -3.27 17.42
N TYR A 369 13.51 -2.63 16.29
CA TYR A 369 13.98 -3.09 15.00
C TYR A 369 14.73 -1.97 14.29
N ASN A 370 15.96 -2.25 13.87
CA ASN A 370 16.76 -1.37 13.02
C ASN A 370 17.18 -2.13 11.76
N GLU A 371 16.93 -1.53 10.61
CA GLU A 371 17.32 -2.08 9.30
C GLU A 371 18.08 -1.03 8.51
N LYS A 372 19.23 -1.41 7.94
CA LYS A 372 20.03 -0.62 7.03
C LYS A 372 20.10 -1.36 5.70
N ASN A 373 19.68 -0.70 4.62
CA ASN A 373 19.73 -1.26 3.29
C ASN A 373 20.68 -0.45 2.40
N LEU A 374 21.43 -1.17 1.58
CA LEU A 374 22.18 -0.63 0.45
C LEU A 374 21.79 -1.43 -0.77
N GLU A 375 21.27 -0.74 -1.77
CA GLU A 375 20.71 -1.35 -2.98
C GLU A 375 21.31 -0.67 -4.22
N GLY A 376 21.59 -1.48 -5.24
CA GLY A 376 22.05 -0.98 -6.53
C GLY A 376 21.44 -1.77 -7.67
N TYR A 377 21.19 -1.13 -8.79
CA TYR A 377 20.71 -1.81 -9.98
C TYR A 377 21.35 -1.27 -11.25
N LEU A 378 21.41 -2.17 -12.25
CA LEU A 378 21.76 -1.86 -13.63
C LEU A 378 20.79 -2.60 -14.54
N GLN A 379 20.23 -1.90 -15.52
CA GLN A 379 19.32 -2.42 -16.53
C GLN A 379 19.74 -1.93 -17.91
N TYR A 380 19.73 -2.82 -18.87
CA TYR A 380 19.93 -2.51 -20.28
C TYR A 380 18.76 -3.04 -21.10
N ALA A 381 18.30 -2.28 -22.06
CA ALA A 381 17.32 -2.71 -23.04
C ALA A 381 17.75 -2.29 -24.44
N HIS A 382 17.53 -3.18 -25.42
CA HIS A 382 17.78 -2.93 -26.83
C HIS A 382 16.59 -3.34 -27.68
N VAL A 383 16.26 -2.50 -28.67
CA VAL A 383 15.15 -2.71 -29.59
C VAL A 383 15.69 -2.96 -31.01
N TRP A 384 15.54 -4.21 -31.49
CA TRP A 384 15.75 -4.53 -32.91
C TRP A 384 14.39 -4.60 -33.60
N LYS A 385 14.16 -3.85 -34.62
CA LYS A 385 12.94 -3.90 -35.45
C LYS A 385 11.69 -4.50 -34.75
N LYS A 386 11.63 -5.84 -34.66
CA LYS A 386 10.51 -6.61 -34.05
C LYS A 386 10.82 -7.23 -32.71
N VAL A 387 12.06 -7.22 -32.26
CA VAL A 387 12.53 -7.84 -31.01
C VAL A 387 12.98 -6.77 -30.04
N THR A 388 12.51 -6.83 -28.82
CA THR A 388 13.04 -6.05 -27.69
C THR A 388 13.61 -7.01 -26.66
N LEU A 389 14.88 -6.88 -26.34
CA LEU A 389 15.52 -7.60 -25.24
C LEU A 389 15.84 -6.63 -24.13
N SER A 390 15.68 -7.10 -22.89
CA SER A 390 16.03 -6.32 -21.71
C SER A 390 16.62 -7.26 -20.66
N ALA A 391 17.74 -6.86 -20.07
CA ALA A 391 18.43 -7.59 -19.02
C ALA A 391 18.83 -6.64 -17.89
N GLY A 392 18.62 -7.06 -16.67
CA GLY A 392 18.95 -6.26 -15.49
C GLY A 392 19.32 -7.12 -14.30
N MET A 393 20.05 -6.48 -13.40
CA MET A 393 20.45 -7.04 -12.12
C MET A 393 20.21 -5.99 -11.03
N ARG A 394 19.54 -6.40 -9.96
CA ARG A 394 19.47 -5.63 -8.72
C ARG A 394 20.17 -6.40 -7.62
N MET A 395 20.95 -5.70 -6.83
CA MET A 395 21.64 -6.21 -5.65
C MET A 395 21.10 -5.45 -4.43
N GLU A 396 20.73 -6.20 -3.40
CA GLU A 396 20.27 -5.65 -2.12
C GLU A 396 21.11 -6.25 -0.98
N TYR A 397 21.80 -5.39 -0.25
CA TYR A 397 22.45 -5.72 1.01
C TYR A 397 21.63 -5.16 2.16
N MET A 398 21.18 -6.04 3.04
CA MET A 398 20.37 -5.71 4.20
C MET A 398 21.12 -6.10 5.46
N HIS A 399 21.17 -5.20 6.42
CA HIS A 399 21.65 -5.46 7.77
C HIS A 399 20.56 -5.12 8.78
N THR A 400 20.13 -6.11 9.56
CA THR A 400 19.11 -5.94 10.60
C THR A 400 19.72 -6.13 11.98
N HIS A 401 19.21 -5.35 12.93
CA HIS A 401 19.50 -5.47 14.35
C HIS A 401 18.18 -5.36 15.11
N ASN A 402 17.78 -6.45 15.75
CA ASN A 402 16.54 -6.59 16.51
C ASN A 402 16.87 -6.79 17.97
N GLN A 403 16.08 -6.16 18.83
CA GLN A 403 16.21 -6.31 20.28
C GLN A 403 14.82 -6.51 20.87
N LEU A 404 14.62 -7.63 21.54
CA LEU A 404 13.39 -7.97 22.25
C LEU A 404 13.65 -7.92 23.75
N ASN A 405 12.98 -7.01 24.45
CA ASN A 405 13.00 -6.89 25.90
C ASN A 405 11.66 -7.41 26.44
N ALA A 406 11.68 -8.61 27.01
CA ALA A 406 10.50 -9.16 27.68
C ALA A 406 10.20 -8.39 28.96
N TYR A 407 8.92 -8.15 29.23
CA TYR A 407 8.48 -7.41 30.42
C TYR A 407 8.83 -8.18 31.69
N ARG A 408 9.65 -7.57 32.59
CA ARG A 408 10.15 -8.15 33.82
C ARG A 408 11.12 -9.36 33.71
N GLN A 409 11.53 -9.75 32.52
CA GLN A 409 12.65 -10.67 32.38
C GLN A 409 13.93 -9.83 32.18
N GLN A 410 15.00 -10.16 32.89
CA GLN A 410 16.30 -9.48 32.72
C GLN A 410 17.04 -9.92 31.45
N THR A 411 16.40 -10.73 30.60
CA THR A 411 16.99 -11.27 29.39
C THR A 411 16.53 -10.42 28.20
N THR A 412 17.48 -9.72 27.62
CA THR A 412 17.32 -9.08 26.30
C THR A 412 17.75 -10.08 25.25
N GLU A 413 16.85 -10.41 24.32
CA GLU A 413 17.21 -11.17 23.12
C GLU A 413 17.64 -10.21 22.04
N GLU A 414 18.88 -10.31 21.62
CA GLU A 414 19.46 -9.51 20.56
C GLU A 414 19.78 -10.41 19.35
N ASN A 415 19.32 -10.01 18.17
CA ASN A 415 19.60 -10.71 16.94
C ASN A 415 20.12 -9.73 15.88
N ARG A 416 21.21 -10.12 15.21
CA ARG A 416 21.83 -9.37 14.11
C ARG A 416 21.91 -10.28 12.90
N HIS A 417 21.41 -9.81 11.79
CA HIS A 417 21.44 -10.56 10.55
C HIS A 417 21.89 -9.65 9.38
N SER A 418 22.74 -10.22 8.51
CA SER A 418 23.16 -9.54 7.30
C SER A 418 22.92 -10.46 6.10
N LYS A 419 22.35 -9.92 5.04
CA LYS A 419 22.01 -10.69 3.86
C LYS A 419 22.29 -9.89 2.58
N LEU A 420 23.03 -10.52 1.67
CA LEU A 420 23.19 -10.03 0.30
C LEU A 420 22.32 -10.86 -0.62
N GLN A 421 21.51 -10.20 -1.43
CA GLN A 421 20.60 -10.85 -2.37
C GLN A 421 20.76 -10.26 -3.77
N LEU A 422 20.65 -11.14 -4.76
CA LEU A 422 20.70 -10.79 -6.18
C LEU A 422 19.34 -11.08 -6.82
N PHE A 423 18.84 -10.13 -7.60
CA PHE A 423 17.56 -10.15 -8.26
C PHE A 423 17.73 -9.93 -9.77
N PRO A 424 18.04 -11.00 -10.52
CA PRO A 424 18.12 -10.93 -11.99
C PRO A 424 16.73 -10.71 -12.58
N ASN A 425 16.70 -9.99 -13.70
CA ASN A 425 15.51 -9.71 -14.48
C ASN A 425 15.88 -9.79 -15.97
N LEU A 426 15.12 -10.58 -16.72
CA LEU A 426 15.30 -10.78 -18.16
C LEU A 426 13.94 -10.66 -18.84
N SER A 427 13.88 -10.03 -19.99
CA SER A 427 12.69 -10.04 -20.84
C SER A 427 13.05 -10.09 -22.32
N ALA A 428 12.25 -10.81 -23.09
CA ALA A 428 12.30 -10.86 -24.54
C ALA A 428 10.88 -10.67 -25.08
N THR A 429 10.68 -9.65 -25.91
CA THR A 429 9.39 -9.36 -26.53
C THR A 429 9.54 -9.42 -28.05
N TYR A 430 8.71 -10.20 -28.71
CA TYR A 430 8.61 -10.27 -30.17
C TYR A 430 7.30 -9.63 -30.64
N THR A 431 7.39 -8.60 -31.46
CA THR A 431 6.25 -7.91 -32.08
C THR A 431 5.92 -8.60 -33.39
N ILE A 432 4.86 -9.37 -33.44
CA ILE A 432 4.36 -10.05 -34.64
C ILE A 432 3.83 -9.01 -35.62
N ASP A 433 2.91 -8.20 -35.14
CA ASP A 433 2.28 -7.08 -35.84
C ASP A 433 1.86 -5.97 -34.85
N GLU A 434 1.14 -4.94 -35.31
CA GLU A 434 0.69 -3.81 -34.47
C GLU A 434 -0.25 -4.23 -33.32
N LYS A 435 -0.94 -5.36 -33.45
CA LYS A 435 -1.94 -5.84 -32.48
C LYS A 435 -1.42 -7.00 -31.62
N ASN A 436 -0.45 -7.77 -32.12
CA ASN A 436 -0.02 -9.03 -31.53
C ASN A 436 1.46 -8.96 -31.12
N LYS A 437 1.72 -9.26 -29.85
CA LYS A 437 3.06 -9.38 -29.27
C LYS A 437 3.13 -10.63 -28.42
N VAL A 438 4.28 -11.29 -28.44
CA VAL A 438 4.61 -12.40 -27.53
C VAL A 438 5.79 -11.97 -26.68
N ALA A 439 5.73 -12.23 -25.39
CA ALA A 439 6.78 -11.86 -24.47
C ALA A 439 7.10 -12.98 -23.49
N LEU A 440 8.40 -13.17 -23.22
CA LEU A 440 8.94 -14.08 -22.23
C LEU A 440 9.65 -13.26 -21.16
N PHE A 441 9.39 -13.61 -19.90
CA PHE A 441 9.96 -12.93 -18.74
C PHE A 441 10.56 -13.93 -17.77
N TYR A 442 11.64 -13.52 -17.14
CA TYR A 442 12.20 -14.14 -15.96
C TYR A 442 12.54 -13.05 -14.95
N SER A 443 12.09 -13.17 -13.71
CA SER A 443 12.52 -12.30 -12.62
C SER A 443 12.55 -13.08 -11.30
N ARG A 444 13.50 -12.76 -10.45
CA ARG A 444 13.53 -13.15 -9.05
C ARG A 444 13.01 -11.98 -8.23
N ARG A 445 12.07 -12.26 -7.34
CA ARG A 445 11.49 -11.26 -6.43
C ARG A 445 11.32 -11.84 -5.03
N GLN A 446 10.97 -11.02 -4.05
CA GLN A 446 10.69 -11.42 -2.67
C GLN A 446 9.48 -10.67 -2.15
N ASP A 447 8.83 -11.21 -1.13
CA ASP A 447 7.89 -10.49 -0.27
C ASP A 447 8.56 -10.22 1.06
N LYS A 448 8.61 -8.94 1.46
CA LYS A 448 9.10 -8.54 2.78
C LYS A 448 7.91 -8.46 3.75
N PRO A 449 8.06 -8.90 5.01
CA PRO A 449 7.03 -8.68 6.01
C PRO A 449 6.81 -7.18 6.22
N ARG A 450 5.63 -6.81 6.66
CA ARG A 450 5.33 -5.43 7.01
C ARG A 450 6.10 -5.04 8.27
N TYR A 451 6.59 -3.81 8.31
CA TYR A 451 7.30 -3.30 9.49
C TYR A 451 6.39 -3.24 10.72
N GLU A 452 5.09 -3.04 10.51
CA GLU A 452 4.07 -3.05 11.55
C GLU A 452 3.87 -4.45 12.19
N ASP A 453 4.20 -5.51 11.45
CA ASP A 453 3.97 -6.90 11.87
C ASP A 453 5.25 -7.60 12.36
N LEU A 454 6.37 -6.87 12.53
CA LEU A 454 7.65 -7.47 12.91
C LEU A 454 7.76 -7.86 14.39
N ASN A 455 6.90 -7.31 15.26
CA ASN A 455 6.93 -7.71 16.67
C ASN A 455 6.31 -9.12 16.80
N PRO A 456 7.00 -10.10 17.39
CA PRO A 456 6.55 -11.49 17.53
C PRO A 456 5.53 -11.68 18.66
N PHE A 457 4.49 -10.86 18.77
CA PHE A 457 3.43 -11.06 19.74
C PHE A 457 2.21 -11.76 19.12
N GLU A 458 1.47 -12.50 19.95
CA GLU A 458 0.23 -13.16 19.55
C GLU A 458 -0.95 -12.19 19.60
N TYR A 459 -1.66 -12.08 18.48
CA TYR A 459 -2.93 -11.38 18.41
C TYR A 459 -4.06 -12.39 18.61
N LEU A 460 -4.81 -12.24 19.68
CA LEU A 460 -5.93 -13.13 19.99
C LEU A 460 -7.24 -12.54 19.47
N LEU A 461 -7.88 -13.20 18.51
CA LEU A 461 -9.31 -12.96 18.23
C LEU A 461 -10.17 -13.51 19.36
N ASP A 462 -9.87 -14.71 19.82
CA ASP A 462 -10.32 -15.35 21.06
C ASP A 462 -9.27 -16.37 21.52
N GLU A 463 -9.47 -17.03 22.68
CA GLU A 463 -8.53 -18.06 23.17
C GLU A 463 -8.54 -19.36 22.34
N LEU A 464 -9.46 -19.52 21.39
CA LEU A 464 -9.65 -20.74 20.59
C LEU A 464 -9.27 -20.57 19.11
N SER A 465 -9.02 -19.35 18.67
CA SER A 465 -8.77 -18.99 17.25
C SER A 465 -7.35 -18.53 16.97
#